data_dbab63633a65de7b3e8be499a7e4ec7e
#
_entry.id   dbab63633a65de7b3e8be499a7e4ec7e
#
_cell.length_a   1.000
_cell.length_b   1.000
_cell.length_c   1.000
_cell.angle_alpha   90.00
_cell.angle_beta   90.00
_cell.angle_gamma   90.00
#
_symmetry.space_group_name_H-M   'P 1'
#
loop_
_entity.id
_entity.type
_entity.pdbx_description
1 polymer ?
#
loop_
_entity_poly.entity_id
_entity_poly.type
_entity_poly.pdbx_seq_one_letter_code
_entity_poly.pdbx_strand_id
1 'polypeptide(L)'
;MSINDPLVQFRKEQTTRTAANDNKASKIGTGKKPYEAFDSTGKPSLYTEIRCVLQPSQSPQSRFFMAAVFSADYDDAFTLLYSFMAVEVKGGNLKEVRRAIQTGRCEFLQEYNENEFLKPGKEAPVIESIRFITGEKLDDILSTYKAGRQHA
;
A
#
# COMPACT_ATOMS: atom_id res chain seq x y z
N MET A 1 17.68 33.32 -24.76
CA MET A 1 16.54 33.61 -23.89
C MET A 1 15.52 32.51 -24.01
N SER A 2 15.39 31.77 -22.96
CA SER A 2 14.51 30.60 -22.91
C SER A 2 13.06 31.00 -22.59
N ILE A 3 12.47 31.83 -23.43
CA ILE A 3 11.09 32.26 -23.28
C ILE A 3 10.11 31.10 -23.55
N ASN A 4 10.59 30.00 -24.12
CA ASN A 4 9.80 28.84 -24.52
C ASN A 4 10.19 27.54 -23.83
N ASP A 5 10.57 27.59 -22.55
CA ASP A 5 10.75 26.37 -21.78
C ASP A 5 9.36 25.85 -21.34
N PRO A 6 8.85 24.74 -21.93
CA PRO A 6 7.53 24.24 -21.57
C PRO A 6 7.45 23.72 -20.13
N LEU A 7 8.59 23.55 -19.47
CA LEU A 7 8.64 23.10 -18.08
C LEU A 7 8.42 24.21 -17.06
N VAL A 8 8.49 25.49 -17.45
CA VAL A 8 8.30 26.63 -16.56
C VAL A 8 6.84 26.71 -16.09
N GLN A 9 5.88 26.42 -16.97
CA GLN A 9 4.46 26.41 -16.60
C GLN A 9 4.15 25.31 -15.60
N PHE A 10 4.71 24.11 -15.79
CA PHE A 10 4.56 22.99 -14.86
C PHE A 10 5.12 23.30 -13.48
N ARG A 11 6.25 23.99 -13.39
CA ARG A 11 6.83 24.38 -12.10
C ARG A 11 5.97 25.38 -11.35
N LYS A 12 5.36 26.31 -12.03
CA LYS A 12 4.46 27.29 -11.41
C LYS A 12 3.18 26.65 -10.89
N GLU A 13 2.61 25.69 -11.62
CA GLU A 13 1.41 24.99 -11.20
C GLU A 13 1.66 24.07 -9.99
N GLN A 14 2.80 23.39 -9.95
CA GLN A 14 3.17 22.57 -8.80
C GLN A 14 3.41 23.40 -7.54
N THR A 15 4.07 24.52 -7.67
CA THR A 15 4.32 25.42 -6.53
C THR A 15 3.01 25.98 -5.98
N THR A 16 2.06 26.34 -6.84
CA THR A 16 0.76 26.86 -6.42
C THR A 16 -0.10 25.79 -5.75
N ARG A 17 -0.06 24.54 -6.25
CA ARG A 17 -0.79 23.42 -5.64
C ARG A 17 -0.20 23.02 -4.28
N THR A 18 1.10 23.01 -4.15
CA THR A 18 1.77 22.69 -2.89
C THR A 18 1.48 23.76 -1.84
N ALA A 19 1.55 25.02 -2.20
CA ALA A 19 1.23 26.12 -1.30
C ALA A 19 -0.24 26.12 -0.86
N ALA A 20 -1.16 25.78 -1.76
CA ALA A 20 -2.59 25.67 -1.42
C ALA A 20 -2.88 24.48 -0.49
N ASN A 21 -2.16 23.37 -0.66
CA ASN A 21 -2.28 22.20 0.23
C ASN A 21 -1.67 22.48 1.61
N ASP A 22 -0.55 23.17 1.68
CA ASP A 22 0.09 23.55 2.94
C ASP A 22 -0.82 24.52 3.74
N ASN A 23 -1.49 25.43 3.06
CA ASN A 23 -2.45 26.34 3.70
C ASN A 23 -3.70 25.63 4.22
N LYS A 24 -4.16 24.55 3.56
CA LYS A 24 -5.26 23.72 4.06
C LYS A 24 -4.82 22.88 5.26
N ALA A 25 -3.62 22.33 5.22
CA ALA A 25 -3.09 21.55 6.33
C ALA A 25 -2.89 22.39 7.60
N SER A 26 -2.44 23.64 7.46
CA SER A 26 -2.25 24.54 8.60
C SER A 26 -3.57 25.00 9.24
N LYS A 27 -4.68 25.00 8.52
CA LYS A 27 -6.00 25.35 9.05
C LYS A 27 -6.65 24.25 9.91
N ILE A 28 -6.18 23.00 9.81
CA ILE A 28 -6.71 21.85 10.57
C ILE A 28 -6.03 21.71 11.94
N GLY A 29 -5.04 22.52 12.26
CA GLY A 29 -4.45 22.68 13.60
C GLY A 29 -3.53 21.55 14.11
N THR A 30 -3.64 20.32 13.61
CA THR A 30 -2.84 19.17 14.06
C THR A 30 -1.75 18.75 13.07
N GLY A 31 -1.81 19.22 11.82
CA GLY A 31 -0.91 18.80 10.76
C GLY A 31 -1.03 17.34 10.33
N LYS A 32 -1.86 16.56 11.01
CA LYS A 32 -2.08 15.15 10.69
C LYS A 32 -3.24 14.96 9.71
N LYS A 33 -3.07 14.00 8.82
CA LYS A 33 -4.06 13.65 7.79
C LYS A 33 -4.93 12.49 8.24
N PRO A 34 -6.15 12.34 7.70
CA PRO A 34 -6.91 11.11 7.86
C PRO A 34 -6.12 9.92 7.30
N TYR A 35 -6.19 8.79 8.00
CA TYR A 35 -5.51 7.57 7.58
C TYR A 35 -6.41 6.72 6.70
N GLU A 36 -5.88 6.28 5.57
CA GLU A 36 -6.50 5.28 4.71
C GLU A 36 -5.51 4.13 4.51
N ALA A 37 -5.88 2.94 4.99
CA ALA A 37 -5.02 1.76 4.89
C ALA A 37 -4.84 1.29 3.45
N PHE A 38 -5.84 1.51 2.60
CA PHE A 38 -5.85 1.02 1.23
C PHE A 38 -6.76 1.85 0.35
N ASP A 39 -6.62 1.68 -0.96
CA ASP A 39 -7.53 2.27 -1.93
C ASP A 39 -8.88 1.55 -1.88
N SER A 40 -9.89 2.24 -1.34
CA SER A 40 -11.26 1.71 -1.20
C SER A 40 -12.19 2.10 -2.35
N THR A 41 -11.67 2.73 -3.41
CA THR A 41 -12.51 3.19 -4.54
C THR A 41 -13.08 2.05 -5.37
N GLY A 42 -12.49 0.86 -5.33
CA GLY A 42 -12.92 -0.29 -6.09
C GLY A 42 -12.60 -0.22 -7.59
N LYS A 43 -11.76 0.72 -8.00
CA LYS A 43 -11.34 0.84 -9.41
C LYS A 43 -10.25 -0.18 -9.72
N PRO A 44 -10.29 -0.80 -10.92
CA PRO A 44 -9.21 -1.68 -11.36
C PRO A 44 -7.87 -0.94 -11.38
N SER A 45 -6.81 -1.60 -10.94
CA SER A 45 -5.45 -1.06 -10.97
C SER A 45 -4.48 -2.09 -11.53
N LEU A 46 -3.55 -1.62 -12.37
CA LEU A 46 -2.50 -2.46 -12.95
C LEU A 46 -1.34 -2.70 -11.99
N TYR A 47 -1.30 -1.96 -10.88
CA TYR A 47 -0.26 -2.07 -9.86
C TYR A 47 -0.85 -1.76 -8.49
N THR A 48 -0.13 -2.16 -7.44
CA THR A 48 -0.43 -1.74 -6.07
C THR A 48 0.79 -1.06 -5.48
N GLU A 49 0.67 0.23 -5.15
CA GLU A 49 1.73 0.98 -4.49
C GLU A 49 1.75 0.64 -3.00
N ILE A 50 2.81 -0.01 -2.55
CA ILE A 50 2.97 -0.43 -1.16
C ILE A 50 3.79 0.64 -0.44
N ARG A 51 3.11 1.48 0.33
CA ARG A 51 3.67 2.64 1.01
C ARG A 51 4.15 2.26 2.40
N CYS A 52 5.46 2.36 2.60
CA CYS A 52 6.13 1.96 3.84
C CYS A 52 6.65 3.17 4.60
N VAL A 53 6.80 3.01 5.93
CA VAL A 53 7.31 4.08 6.82
C VAL A 53 8.83 4.04 6.93
N LEU A 54 9.41 2.88 7.24
CA LEU A 54 10.83 2.75 7.55
C LEU A 54 11.69 2.15 6.44
N GLN A 55 11.11 1.89 5.30
CA GLN A 55 11.80 1.29 4.15
C GLN A 55 11.25 1.87 2.85
N PRO A 56 11.97 1.75 1.73
CA PRO A 56 11.45 2.24 0.46
C PRO A 56 10.12 1.58 0.08
N SER A 57 9.20 2.39 -0.41
CA SER A 57 7.93 1.90 -0.96
C SER A 57 8.17 1.25 -2.32
N GLN A 58 7.34 0.25 -2.66
CA GLN A 58 7.42 -0.47 -3.93
C GLN A 58 6.06 -0.54 -4.59
N SER A 59 6.03 -0.61 -5.91
CA SER A 59 4.80 -0.68 -6.70
C SER A 59 4.83 -1.90 -7.63
N PRO A 60 4.63 -3.12 -7.12
CA PRO A 60 4.59 -4.30 -7.98
C PRO A 60 3.36 -4.27 -8.89
N GLN A 61 3.56 -4.73 -10.13
CA GLN A 61 2.46 -4.85 -11.08
C GLN A 61 1.57 -6.04 -10.74
N SER A 62 0.27 -5.86 -10.87
CA SER A 62 -0.74 -6.88 -10.54
C SER A 62 -0.60 -8.16 -11.36
N ARG A 63 -0.06 -8.09 -12.58
CA ARG A 63 0.18 -9.27 -13.40
C ARG A 63 1.16 -10.27 -12.81
N PHE A 64 2.00 -9.86 -11.86
CA PHE A 64 2.95 -10.73 -11.16
C PHE A 64 2.40 -11.29 -9.85
N PHE A 65 1.20 -10.89 -9.49
CA PHE A 65 0.53 -11.37 -8.29
C PHE A 65 0.05 -12.81 -8.48
N MET A 66 0.41 -13.69 -7.57
CA MET A 66 0.08 -15.11 -7.63
C MET A 66 -1.05 -15.49 -6.69
N ALA A 67 -0.96 -15.06 -5.43
CA ALA A 67 -1.93 -15.43 -4.40
C ALA A 67 -1.81 -14.55 -3.16
N ALA A 68 -2.90 -14.47 -2.39
CA ALA A 68 -2.86 -14.02 -1.02
C ALA A 68 -2.95 -15.24 -0.10
N VAL A 69 -2.05 -15.29 0.89
CA VAL A 69 -2.05 -16.34 1.92
C VAL A 69 -2.47 -15.71 3.24
N PHE A 70 -3.46 -16.28 3.89
CA PHE A 70 -4.05 -15.71 5.11
C PHE A 70 -4.69 -16.81 5.95
N SER A 71 -4.91 -16.53 7.24
CA SER A 71 -5.72 -17.37 8.09
C SER A 71 -7.20 -16.98 7.93
N ALA A 72 -8.06 -17.96 7.70
CA ALA A 72 -9.49 -17.73 7.59
C ALA A 72 -10.14 -17.24 8.90
N ASP A 73 -9.50 -17.54 10.03
CA ASP A 73 -10.02 -17.22 11.36
C ASP A 73 -9.64 -15.83 11.87
N TYR A 74 -8.60 -15.22 11.28
CA TYR A 74 -8.05 -13.95 11.76
C TYR A 74 -7.84 -12.97 10.61
N ASP A 75 -8.33 -11.75 10.79
CA ASP A 75 -8.17 -10.66 9.84
C ASP A 75 -7.04 -9.68 10.26
N ASP A 76 -5.98 -10.20 10.87
CA ASP A 76 -4.88 -9.40 11.41
C ASP A 76 -3.57 -9.52 10.63
N ALA A 77 -3.51 -10.41 9.66
CA ALA A 77 -2.32 -10.58 8.83
C ALA A 77 -2.66 -11.28 7.50
N PHE A 78 -1.89 -10.97 6.48
CA PHE A 78 -1.89 -11.72 5.23
C PHE A 78 -0.54 -11.55 4.54
N THR A 79 -0.22 -12.48 3.63
CA THR A 79 0.98 -12.43 2.81
C THR A 79 0.59 -12.42 1.35
N LEU A 80 1.12 -11.46 0.60
CA LEU A 80 0.94 -11.36 -0.85
C LEU A 80 2.12 -12.05 -1.53
N LEU A 81 1.82 -13.02 -2.37
CA LEU A 81 2.85 -13.71 -3.16
C LEU A 81 2.89 -13.15 -4.57
N TYR A 82 4.00 -12.52 -4.90
CA TYR A 82 4.36 -12.13 -6.26
C TYR A 82 5.44 -13.09 -6.77
N SER A 83 5.65 -13.15 -8.08
CA SER A 83 6.65 -14.04 -8.66
C SER A 83 8.10 -13.76 -8.20
N PHE A 84 8.37 -12.54 -7.72
CA PHE A 84 9.73 -12.09 -7.35
C PHE A 84 9.86 -11.63 -5.90
N MET A 85 8.76 -11.54 -5.15
CA MET A 85 8.79 -11.17 -3.72
C MET A 85 7.52 -11.61 -3.02
N ALA A 86 7.59 -11.72 -1.71
CA ALA A 86 6.42 -11.81 -0.84
C ALA A 86 6.30 -10.53 0.00
N VAL A 87 5.08 -10.13 0.28
CA VAL A 87 4.79 -8.95 1.09
C VAL A 87 3.95 -9.40 2.29
N GLU A 88 4.55 -9.35 3.46
CA GLU A 88 3.85 -9.66 4.71
C GLU A 88 3.24 -8.40 5.30
N VAL A 89 1.93 -8.40 5.49
CA VAL A 89 1.16 -7.27 6.01
C VAL A 89 0.50 -7.69 7.32
N LYS A 90 0.73 -6.91 8.37
CA LYS A 90 0.14 -7.13 9.69
C LYS A 90 -0.57 -5.88 10.18
N GLY A 91 -1.65 -6.09 10.90
CA GLY A 91 -2.44 -4.97 11.46
C GLY A 91 -3.75 -5.44 12.02
N GLY A 92 -4.81 -4.70 11.76
CA GLY A 92 -6.16 -5.02 12.22
C GLY A 92 -7.20 -4.76 11.17
N ASN A 93 -8.26 -5.57 11.16
CA ASN A 93 -9.41 -5.42 10.26
C ASN A 93 -9.01 -5.45 8.78
N LEU A 94 -8.16 -6.39 8.38
CA LEU A 94 -7.53 -6.41 7.05
C LEU A 94 -8.30 -7.17 5.97
N LYS A 95 -9.48 -7.67 6.27
CA LYS A 95 -10.27 -8.47 5.32
C LYS A 95 -10.57 -7.74 4.01
N GLU A 96 -11.07 -6.51 4.11
CA GLU A 96 -11.40 -5.72 2.93
C GLU A 96 -10.15 -5.27 2.17
N VAL A 97 -9.06 -5.02 2.88
CA VAL A 97 -7.76 -4.71 2.28
C VAL A 97 -7.29 -5.87 1.40
N ARG A 98 -7.29 -7.07 1.96
CA ARG A 98 -6.92 -8.30 1.24
C ARG A 98 -7.80 -8.54 0.01
N ARG A 99 -9.13 -8.39 0.18
CA ARG A 99 -10.07 -8.57 -0.93
C ARG A 99 -9.85 -7.60 -2.07
N ALA A 100 -9.56 -6.35 -1.77
CA ALA A 100 -9.28 -5.34 -2.79
C ALA A 100 -8.06 -5.73 -3.65
N ILE A 101 -7.01 -6.27 -3.03
CA ILE A 101 -5.84 -6.73 -3.76
C ILE A 101 -6.15 -7.98 -4.58
N GLN A 102 -6.85 -8.95 -4.00
CA GLN A 102 -7.22 -10.19 -4.68
C GLN A 102 -8.04 -9.94 -5.94
N THR A 103 -8.84 -8.90 -5.96
CA THR A 103 -9.68 -8.54 -7.10
C THR A 103 -9.00 -7.59 -8.10
N GLY A 104 -7.74 -7.20 -7.86
CA GLY A 104 -7.02 -6.27 -8.72
C GLY A 104 -7.57 -4.85 -8.67
N ARG A 105 -8.18 -4.45 -7.56
CA ARG A 105 -8.86 -3.16 -7.36
C ARG A 105 -8.27 -2.34 -6.23
N CYS A 106 -6.96 -2.39 -6.08
CA CYS A 106 -6.28 -1.67 -5.01
C CYS A 106 -5.04 -0.97 -5.56
N GLU A 107 -5.12 0.35 -5.69
CA GLU A 107 -4.01 1.15 -6.20
C GLU A 107 -2.90 1.34 -5.15
N PHE A 108 -3.26 1.38 -3.86
CA PHE A 108 -2.25 1.52 -2.82
C PHE A 108 -2.62 0.77 -1.53
N LEU A 109 -1.57 0.37 -0.81
CA LEU A 109 -1.58 0.00 0.61
C LEU A 109 -0.74 1.01 1.36
N GLN A 110 -1.14 1.39 2.56
CA GLN A 110 -0.43 2.38 3.34
C GLN A 110 -0.20 1.92 4.77
N GLU A 111 1.07 1.83 5.15
CA GLU A 111 1.47 1.55 6.54
C GLU A 111 1.13 2.75 7.43
N TYR A 112 0.57 2.48 8.61
CA TYR A 112 0.20 3.53 9.55
C TYR A 112 1.44 4.14 10.19
N ASN A 113 1.46 5.47 10.24
CA ASN A 113 2.50 6.27 10.89
C ASN A 113 1.81 7.29 11.80
N GLU A 114 1.98 7.16 13.10
CA GLU A 114 1.37 8.04 14.10
C GLU A 114 1.80 9.51 13.97
N ASN A 115 2.97 9.77 13.39
CA ASN A 115 3.46 11.13 13.18
C ASN A 115 2.79 11.84 12.00
N GLU A 116 2.24 11.10 11.06
CA GLU A 116 1.65 11.62 9.83
C GLU A 116 0.12 11.57 9.83
N PHE A 117 -0.47 10.54 10.44
CA PHE A 117 -1.89 10.26 10.38
C PHE A 117 -2.59 10.38 11.72
N LEU A 118 -3.87 10.78 11.67
CA LEU A 118 -4.76 10.70 12.81
C LEU A 118 -5.02 9.24 13.16
N LYS A 119 -5.25 8.96 14.44
CA LYS A 119 -5.57 7.62 14.91
C LYS A 119 -6.86 7.13 14.26
N PRO A 120 -6.85 5.98 13.58
CA PRO A 120 -8.07 5.43 12.96
C PRO A 120 -9.03 4.92 14.02
N GLY A 121 -10.31 4.82 13.62
CA GLY A 121 -11.35 4.25 14.48
C GLY A 121 -11.12 2.77 14.76
N LYS A 122 -11.78 2.26 15.80
CA LYS A 122 -11.62 0.89 16.29
C LYS A 122 -11.90 -0.20 15.24
N GLU A 123 -12.83 0.07 14.31
CA GLU A 123 -13.25 -0.89 13.29
C GLU A 123 -12.61 -0.61 11.92
N ALA A 124 -11.86 0.47 11.81
CA ALA A 124 -11.19 0.82 10.57
C ALA A 124 -10.00 -0.10 10.31
N PRO A 125 -9.71 -0.45 9.05
CA PRO A 125 -8.51 -1.21 8.73
C PRO A 125 -7.26 -0.39 9.02
N VAL A 126 -6.27 -1.05 9.64
CA VAL A 126 -4.98 -0.44 9.99
C VAL A 126 -3.88 -1.40 9.59
N ILE A 127 -2.92 -0.93 8.82
CA ILE A 127 -1.71 -1.67 8.51
C ILE A 127 -0.61 -1.18 9.46
N GLU A 128 -0.22 -2.04 10.40
CA GLU A 128 0.76 -1.71 11.42
C GLU A 128 2.19 -1.97 10.95
N SER A 129 2.39 -2.99 10.13
CA SER A 129 3.70 -3.31 9.58
C SER A 129 3.62 -3.95 8.21
N ILE A 130 4.63 -3.65 7.38
CA ILE A 130 4.81 -4.25 6.06
C ILE A 130 6.25 -4.75 6.00
N ARG A 131 6.44 -5.99 5.53
CA ARG A 131 7.75 -6.58 5.34
C ARG A 131 7.86 -7.21 3.96
N PHE A 132 8.92 -6.84 3.23
CA PHE A 132 9.25 -7.46 1.95
C PHE A 132 10.18 -8.65 2.15
N ILE A 133 9.87 -9.76 1.51
CA ILE A 133 10.63 -11.02 1.61
C ILE A 133 11.13 -11.38 0.23
N THR A 134 12.44 -11.51 0.10
CA THR A 134 13.13 -11.86 -1.16
C THR A 134 14.20 -12.92 -0.89
N GLY A 135 14.85 -13.45 -1.95
CA GLY A 135 15.96 -14.38 -1.84
C GLY A 135 15.54 -15.76 -1.35
N GLU A 136 16.38 -16.39 -0.53
CA GLU A 136 16.17 -17.76 -0.05
C GLU A 136 14.87 -17.93 0.75
N LYS A 137 14.52 -16.93 1.56
CA LYS A 137 13.27 -16.94 2.32
C LYS A 137 12.05 -16.94 1.41
N LEU A 138 12.12 -16.22 0.29
CA LEU A 138 11.07 -16.24 -0.71
C LEU A 138 10.96 -17.63 -1.36
N ASP A 139 12.07 -18.23 -1.70
CA ASP A 139 12.11 -19.56 -2.30
C ASP A 139 11.47 -20.61 -1.38
N ASP A 140 11.74 -20.53 -0.09
CA ASP A 140 11.12 -21.41 0.92
C ASP A 140 9.60 -21.22 0.97
N ILE A 141 9.12 -19.99 0.97
CA ILE A 141 7.69 -19.67 0.99
C ILE A 141 7.01 -20.19 -0.28
N LEU A 142 7.59 -19.93 -1.45
CA LEU A 142 7.05 -20.38 -2.73
C LEU A 142 7.03 -21.89 -2.86
N SER A 143 8.06 -22.57 -2.39
CA SER A 143 8.12 -24.03 -2.38
C SER A 143 7.02 -24.63 -1.49
N THR A 144 6.81 -24.08 -0.31
CA THR A 144 5.74 -24.50 0.61
C THR A 144 4.38 -24.28 -0.01
N TYR A 145 4.15 -23.14 -0.64
CA TYR A 145 2.89 -22.83 -1.32
C TYR A 145 2.60 -23.78 -2.47
N LYS A 146 3.58 -24.07 -3.32
CA LYS A 146 3.43 -25.00 -4.44
C LYS A 146 3.18 -26.42 -3.96
N ALA A 147 3.87 -26.88 -2.92
CA ALA A 147 3.66 -28.19 -2.32
C ALA A 147 2.25 -28.34 -1.74
N GLY A 148 1.73 -27.32 -1.06
CA GLY A 148 0.36 -27.29 -0.56
C GLY A 148 -0.69 -27.39 -1.68
N ARG A 149 -0.44 -26.80 -2.85
CA ARG A 149 -1.35 -26.90 -4.00
C ARG A 149 -1.37 -28.31 -4.63
N GLN A 150 -0.26 -29.03 -4.57
CA GLN A 150 -0.18 -30.40 -5.11
C GLN A 150 -0.95 -31.42 -4.28
N HIS A 151 -1.18 -31.13 -3.01
CA HIS A 151 -1.88 -32.02 -2.07
C HIS A 151 -3.35 -31.61 -1.84
N ALA A 152 -3.81 -30.57 -2.51
CA ALA A 152 -5.21 -30.12 -2.39
C ALA A 152 -6.12 -30.88 -3.40
#